data_baa5e8ba536ea5fec613311ce037a0c4
#
_entry.id   baa5e8ba536ea5fec613311ce037a0c4
#
_cell.length_a   1.000
_cell.length_b   1.000
_cell.length_c   1.000
_cell.angle_alpha   90.00
_cell.angle_beta   90.00
_cell.angle_gamma   90.00
#
_symmetry.space_group_name_H-M   'P 1'
#
loop_
_entity.id
_entity.type
_entity.pdbx_description
1 polymer ?
#
loop_
_entity_poly.entity_id
_entity_poly.type
_entity_poly.pdbx_seq_one_letter_code
_entity_poly.pdbx_strand_id
1 'polypeptide(L)'
;MNKGKYVFSQLLDFLDKDVFLRISNKYNGNRYVKSFTCWNQLAVMMFGQMSNRESLRDLVLATQAHANKAFHLGFGKYASKSTLADANTKRDYRIFEEFAYRVMAEAQKCRAVEIFKLGGKVYAFDSTTIDLCLSVFEWALFRKKKGGVKIHTLLSLIHISEPTRLDVIS
;
A
#
# COMPACT_ATOMS: atom_id res chain seq x y z
N MET A 1 4.69 -1.70 26.06
CA MET A 1 3.32 -1.95 25.54
C MET A 1 2.50 -0.69 25.71
N ASN A 2 2.05 -0.07 24.63
CA ASN A 2 1.19 1.12 24.68
C ASN A 2 -0.23 0.71 25.09
N LYS A 3 -0.53 0.75 26.37
CA LYS A 3 -1.87 0.46 26.91
C LYS A 3 -2.87 1.46 26.28
N GLY A 4 -3.90 0.96 25.61
CA GLY A 4 -5.01 1.75 25.08
C GLY A 4 -4.89 2.20 23.62
N LYS A 5 -3.81 1.88 22.89
CA LYS A 5 -3.67 2.20 21.47
C LYS A 5 -4.06 1.00 20.60
N TYR A 6 -4.86 1.24 19.55
CA TYR A 6 -5.24 0.18 18.62
C TYR A 6 -4.01 -0.40 17.89
N VAL A 7 -4.02 -1.72 17.62
CA VAL A 7 -2.92 -2.42 16.94
C VAL A 7 -2.58 -1.75 15.61
N PHE A 8 -3.60 -1.41 14.82
CA PHE A 8 -3.38 -0.73 13.54
C PHE A 8 -2.69 0.63 13.71
N SER A 9 -3.07 1.40 14.72
CA SER A 9 -2.41 2.68 15.01
C SER A 9 -0.95 2.49 15.46
N GLN A 10 -0.65 1.41 16.19
CA GLN A 10 0.73 1.07 16.55
C GLN A 10 1.57 0.70 15.31
N LEU A 11 0.96 0.03 14.32
CA LEU A 11 1.62 -0.27 13.04
C LEU A 11 1.92 1.01 12.25
N LEU A 12 1.01 1.98 12.24
CA LEU A 12 1.25 3.27 11.60
C LEU A 12 2.38 4.07 12.26
N ASP A 13 2.67 3.86 13.55
CA ASP A 13 3.78 4.53 14.24
C ASP A 13 5.16 4.13 13.74
N PHE A 14 5.29 2.96 13.11
CA PHE A 14 6.55 2.56 12.45
C PHE A 14 6.83 3.33 11.16
N LEU A 15 5.81 4.02 10.62
CA LEU A 15 5.94 4.78 9.39
C LEU A 15 6.31 6.24 9.72
N ASP A 16 7.42 6.71 9.17
CA ASP A 16 7.83 8.11 9.32
C ASP A 16 6.90 9.03 8.51
N LYS A 17 5.95 9.65 9.23
CA LYS A 17 4.97 10.56 8.65
C LYS A 17 5.59 11.81 8.04
N ASP A 18 6.68 12.32 8.60
CA ASP A 18 7.33 13.54 8.11
C ASP A 18 8.06 13.26 6.80
N VAL A 19 8.69 12.09 6.68
CA VAL A 19 9.25 11.62 5.40
C VAL A 19 8.15 11.50 4.36
N PHE A 20 7.02 10.87 4.70
CA PHE A 20 5.89 10.74 3.78
C PHE A 20 5.33 12.08 3.34
N LEU A 21 5.20 13.04 4.24
CA LEU A 21 4.70 14.39 3.93
C LEU A 21 5.66 15.13 2.99
N ARG A 22 6.98 15.02 3.19
CA ARG A 22 7.99 15.59 2.28
C ARG A 22 7.85 15.02 0.87
N ILE A 23 7.73 13.69 0.75
CA ILE A 23 7.51 13.02 -0.54
C ILE A 23 6.18 13.46 -1.16
N SER A 24 5.10 13.49 -0.39
CA SER A 24 3.79 13.95 -0.86
C SER A 24 3.83 15.39 -1.39
N ASN A 25 4.56 16.27 -0.73
CA ASN A 25 4.72 17.67 -1.17
C ASN A 25 5.58 17.77 -2.45
N LYS A 26 6.62 16.94 -2.59
CA LYS A 26 7.46 16.86 -3.81
C LYS A 26 6.61 16.60 -5.06
N TYR A 27 5.59 15.75 -4.95
CA TYR A 27 4.69 15.40 -6.05
C TYR A 27 3.34 16.16 -6.00
N ASN A 28 3.23 17.20 -5.21
CA ASN A 28 1.99 17.99 -5.05
C ASN A 28 0.74 17.17 -4.66
N GLY A 29 0.92 16.03 -4.00
CA GLY A 29 -0.17 15.07 -3.73
C GLY A 29 -1.28 15.61 -2.83
N ASN A 30 -0.98 16.62 -2.00
CA ASN A 30 -1.95 17.28 -1.14
C ASN A 30 -2.41 18.67 -1.69
N ARG A 31 -2.04 19.02 -2.92
CA ARG A 31 -2.46 20.28 -3.53
C ARG A 31 -3.99 20.31 -3.68
N TYR A 32 -4.62 21.37 -3.20
CA TYR A 32 -6.09 21.58 -3.16
C TYR A 32 -6.87 20.53 -2.36
N VAL A 33 -6.22 19.73 -1.53
CA VAL A 33 -6.87 18.73 -0.67
C VAL A 33 -7.38 19.41 0.61
N LYS A 34 -8.70 19.32 0.87
CA LYS A 34 -9.33 19.93 2.06
C LYS A 34 -9.26 19.03 3.30
N SER A 35 -9.47 17.74 3.17
CA SER A 35 -9.61 16.85 4.33
C SER A 35 -8.97 15.47 4.16
N PHE A 36 -9.08 14.84 3.00
CA PHE A 36 -8.57 13.49 2.76
C PHE A 36 -7.15 13.55 2.15
N THR A 37 -6.14 13.67 3.02
CA THR A 37 -4.73 13.78 2.61
C THR A 37 -4.17 12.48 2.03
N CYS A 38 -2.98 12.54 1.41
CA CYS A 38 -2.26 11.34 0.96
C CYS A 38 -1.95 10.38 2.11
N TRP A 39 -1.66 10.92 3.31
CA TRP A 39 -1.48 10.10 4.51
C TRP A 39 -2.74 9.34 4.90
N ASN A 40 -3.91 10.01 4.86
CA ASN A 40 -5.17 9.35 5.15
C ASN A 40 -5.47 8.25 4.12
N GLN A 41 -5.17 8.49 2.84
CA GLN A 41 -5.29 7.47 1.79
C GLN A 41 -4.39 6.27 2.07
N LEU A 42 -3.11 6.49 2.39
CA LEU A 42 -2.18 5.42 2.74
C LEU A 42 -2.73 4.58 3.89
N ALA A 43 -3.14 5.23 5.00
CA ALA A 43 -3.66 4.55 6.17
C ALA A 43 -4.93 3.73 5.86
N VAL A 44 -5.88 4.31 5.11
CA VAL A 44 -7.12 3.61 4.72
C VAL A 44 -6.84 2.43 3.81
N MET A 45 -5.95 2.59 2.81
CA MET A 45 -5.59 1.49 1.90
C MET A 45 -4.84 0.37 2.63
N MET A 46 -3.91 0.69 3.52
CA MET A 46 -3.22 -0.30 4.36
C MET A 46 -4.21 -1.06 5.25
N PHE A 47 -5.15 -0.35 5.88
CA PHE A 47 -6.20 -1.00 6.66
C PHE A 47 -7.03 -1.96 5.81
N GLY A 48 -7.36 -1.58 4.58
CA GLY A 48 -8.07 -2.44 3.63
C GLY A 48 -7.32 -3.74 3.36
N GLN A 49 -6.03 -3.65 3.06
CA GLN A 49 -5.18 -4.82 2.80
C GLN A 49 -5.06 -5.72 4.04
N MET A 50 -4.81 -5.14 5.20
CA MET A 50 -4.64 -5.89 6.45
C MET A 50 -5.93 -6.51 6.99
N SER A 51 -7.09 -5.97 6.60
CA SER A 51 -8.41 -6.50 6.98
C SER A 51 -9.09 -7.29 5.87
N ASN A 52 -8.35 -7.67 4.81
CA ASN A 52 -8.82 -8.47 3.67
C ASN A 52 -10.09 -7.89 3.02
N ARG A 53 -10.10 -6.57 2.73
CA ARG A 53 -11.21 -5.93 2.02
C ARG A 53 -11.06 -6.10 0.52
N GLU A 54 -12.07 -6.69 -0.11
CA GLU A 54 -12.02 -7.05 -1.54
C GLU A 54 -12.38 -5.89 -2.47
N SER A 55 -13.06 -4.86 -1.96
CA SER A 55 -13.49 -3.73 -2.77
C SER A 55 -13.45 -2.40 -2.03
N LEU A 56 -13.37 -1.29 -2.78
CA LEU A 56 -13.48 0.06 -2.19
C LEU A 56 -14.79 0.27 -1.45
N ARG A 57 -15.88 -0.38 -1.86
CA ARG A 57 -17.18 -0.29 -1.16
C ARG A 57 -17.11 -0.97 0.21
N ASP A 58 -16.55 -2.17 0.26
CA ASP A 58 -16.34 -2.91 1.50
C ASP A 58 -15.39 -2.16 2.44
N LEU A 59 -14.29 -1.64 1.90
CA LEU A 59 -13.34 -0.82 2.66
C LEU A 59 -14.01 0.41 3.28
N VAL A 60 -14.84 1.10 2.51
CA VAL A 60 -15.57 2.28 3.01
C VAL A 60 -16.56 1.88 4.10
N LEU A 61 -17.32 0.79 3.95
CA LEU A 61 -18.21 0.28 4.99
C LEU A 61 -17.46 -0.10 6.26
N ALA A 62 -16.29 -0.77 6.13
CA ALA A 62 -15.45 -1.12 7.26
C ALA A 62 -14.91 0.11 7.99
N THR A 63 -14.48 1.15 7.26
CA THR A 63 -14.03 2.41 7.89
C THR A 63 -15.21 3.19 8.52
N GLN A 64 -16.41 3.12 7.94
CA GLN A 64 -17.62 3.70 8.54
C GLN A 64 -18.01 3.04 9.87
N ALA A 65 -17.94 1.72 9.95
CA ALA A 65 -18.20 0.99 11.18
C ALA A 65 -17.28 1.42 12.34
N HIS A 66 -16.13 2.00 12.00
CA HIS A 66 -15.16 2.54 12.95
C HIS A 66 -15.09 4.08 12.96
N ALA A 67 -16.11 4.79 12.46
CA ALA A 67 -16.07 6.24 12.29
C ALA A 67 -15.78 7.00 13.60
N ASN A 68 -16.35 6.57 14.72
CA ASN A 68 -16.11 7.11 16.05
C ASN A 68 -14.67 6.88 16.56
N LYS A 69 -13.93 5.96 15.95
CA LYS A 69 -12.54 5.61 16.27
C LYS A 69 -11.55 6.05 15.18
N ALA A 70 -12.06 6.64 14.09
CA ALA A 70 -11.27 6.97 12.90
C ALA A 70 -10.04 7.82 13.20
N PHE A 71 -10.16 8.78 14.13
CA PHE A 71 -9.05 9.61 14.57
C PHE A 71 -7.95 8.77 15.27
N HIS A 72 -8.35 7.90 16.18
CA HIS A 72 -7.43 7.02 16.92
C HIS A 72 -6.80 5.94 16.04
N LEU A 73 -7.44 5.60 14.92
CA LEU A 73 -6.92 4.68 13.90
C LEU A 73 -6.03 5.37 12.87
N GLY A 74 -5.88 6.70 12.94
CA GLY A 74 -5.04 7.44 12.00
C GLY A 74 -5.68 7.75 10.65
N PHE A 75 -6.97 7.43 10.45
CA PHE A 75 -7.69 7.69 9.19
C PHE A 75 -8.05 9.17 8.99
N GLY A 76 -8.05 9.96 10.08
CA GLY A 76 -8.56 11.32 10.06
C GLY A 76 -10.08 11.35 9.85
N LYS A 77 -10.55 12.17 8.89
CA LYS A 77 -11.97 12.21 8.56
C LYS A 77 -12.37 11.05 7.65
N TYR A 78 -13.60 10.58 7.81
CA TYR A 78 -14.21 9.61 6.93
C TYR A 78 -14.17 10.07 5.46
N ALA A 79 -13.84 9.15 4.58
CA ALA A 79 -13.86 9.36 3.14
C ALA A 79 -14.98 8.55 2.48
N SER A 80 -15.74 9.18 1.59
CA SER A 80 -16.70 8.48 0.75
C SER A 80 -16.00 7.59 -0.28
N LYS A 81 -16.75 6.64 -0.87
CA LYS A 81 -16.24 5.79 -1.96
C LYS A 81 -15.70 6.64 -3.12
N SER A 82 -16.43 7.70 -3.52
CA SER A 82 -16.01 8.60 -4.60
C SER A 82 -14.71 9.33 -4.23
N THR A 83 -14.59 9.83 -3.02
CA THR A 83 -13.36 10.50 -2.55
C THR A 83 -12.16 9.57 -2.59
N LEU A 84 -12.34 8.30 -2.18
CA LEU A 84 -11.26 7.31 -2.19
C LEU A 84 -10.89 6.89 -3.62
N ALA A 85 -11.89 6.69 -4.50
CA ALA A 85 -11.67 6.38 -5.91
C ALA A 85 -10.97 7.52 -6.63
N ASP A 86 -11.43 8.77 -6.44
CA ASP A 86 -10.79 9.96 -6.99
C ASP A 86 -9.34 10.12 -6.52
N ALA A 87 -9.07 9.86 -5.24
CA ALA A 87 -7.72 9.91 -4.71
C ALA A 87 -6.81 8.86 -5.37
N ASN A 88 -7.31 7.63 -5.56
CA ASN A 88 -6.56 6.56 -6.23
C ASN A 88 -6.30 6.85 -7.72
N THR A 89 -7.21 7.57 -8.39
CA THR A 89 -7.08 7.88 -9.82
C THR A 89 -6.19 9.11 -10.08
N LYS A 90 -6.31 10.15 -9.23
CA LYS A 90 -5.70 11.46 -9.49
C LYS A 90 -4.33 11.65 -8.86
N ARG A 91 -4.02 10.93 -7.78
CA ARG A 91 -2.75 11.10 -7.08
C ARG A 91 -1.64 10.35 -7.76
N ASP A 92 -0.47 10.98 -7.75
CA ASP A 92 0.73 10.39 -8.34
C ASP A 92 1.16 9.15 -7.53
N TYR A 93 1.25 8.00 -8.19
CA TYR A 93 1.66 6.73 -7.58
C TYR A 93 3.08 6.78 -7.00
N ARG A 94 3.95 7.63 -7.56
CA ARG A 94 5.34 7.80 -7.11
C ARG A 94 5.46 8.23 -5.66
N ILE A 95 4.42 8.86 -5.10
CA ILE A 95 4.36 9.20 -3.67
C ILE A 95 4.46 7.92 -2.82
N PHE A 96 3.68 6.92 -3.18
CA PHE A 96 3.60 5.66 -2.45
C PHE A 96 4.79 4.76 -2.75
N GLU A 97 5.25 4.75 -3.99
CA GLU A 97 6.41 4.01 -4.46
C GLU A 97 7.70 4.49 -3.74
N GLU A 98 8.02 5.78 -3.79
CA GLU A 98 9.21 6.34 -3.14
C GLU A 98 9.17 6.11 -1.63
N PHE A 99 7.98 6.23 -1.03
CA PHE A 99 7.82 5.94 0.39
C PHE A 99 8.03 4.46 0.71
N ALA A 100 7.49 3.54 -0.10
CA ALA A 100 7.70 2.11 0.08
C ALA A 100 9.20 1.74 0.06
N TYR A 101 9.97 2.30 -0.89
CA TYR A 101 11.43 2.10 -0.91
C TYR A 101 12.13 2.62 0.34
N ARG A 102 11.68 3.76 0.88
CA ARG A 102 12.21 4.27 2.14
C ARG A 102 11.94 3.34 3.31
N VAL A 103 10.71 2.87 3.45
CA VAL A 103 10.32 1.92 4.50
C VAL A 103 11.11 0.62 4.38
N MET A 104 11.29 0.09 3.16
CA MET A 104 12.10 -1.09 2.91
C MET A 104 13.57 -0.87 3.34
N ALA A 105 14.15 0.29 3.02
CA ALA A 105 15.52 0.63 3.41
C ALA A 105 15.68 0.71 4.94
N GLU A 106 14.71 1.28 5.65
CA GLU A 106 14.71 1.30 7.11
C GLU A 106 14.55 -0.10 7.71
N ALA A 107 13.63 -0.90 7.19
CA ALA A 107 13.44 -2.28 7.63
C ALA A 107 14.70 -3.12 7.48
N GLN A 108 15.48 -2.89 6.43
CA GLN A 108 16.79 -3.57 6.26
C GLN A 108 17.80 -3.17 7.32
N LYS A 109 17.88 -1.89 7.70
CA LYS A 109 18.78 -1.44 8.77
C LYS A 109 18.42 -2.06 10.12
N CYS A 110 17.11 -2.23 10.39
CA CYS A 110 16.63 -2.84 11.63
C CYS A 110 16.79 -4.36 11.65
N ARG A 111 17.10 -4.97 10.50
CA ARG A 111 17.27 -6.42 10.42
C ARG A 111 18.60 -6.79 11.07
N ALA A 112 18.52 -7.36 12.26
CA ALA A 112 19.67 -7.91 12.96
C ALA A 112 20.32 -9.01 12.09
N VAL A 113 21.57 -8.78 11.79
CA VAL A 113 22.59 -9.60 11.19
C VAL A 113 22.37 -11.12 11.31
N GLU A 114 22.58 -11.82 10.19
CA GLU A 114 22.94 -13.24 10.15
C GLU A 114 21.92 -14.30 10.56
N ILE A 115 20.71 -14.25 10.01
CA ILE A 115 19.83 -15.43 10.10
C ILE A 115 20.31 -16.56 9.17
N PHE A 116 21.03 -16.23 8.09
CA PHE A 116 21.57 -17.22 7.16
C PHE A 116 23.01 -16.87 6.77
N LYS A 117 23.96 -17.72 7.18
CA LYS A 117 25.35 -17.69 6.66
C LYS A 117 25.41 -18.34 5.27
N LEU A 118 24.62 -17.84 4.34
CA LEU A 118 24.67 -18.26 2.95
C LEU A 118 25.67 -17.39 2.22
N GLY A 119 26.71 -18.00 1.65
CA GLY A 119 27.77 -17.32 0.90
C GLY A 119 27.33 -16.77 -0.46
N GLY A 120 26.12 -16.20 -0.55
CA GLY A 120 25.58 -15.67 -1.79
C GLY A 120 24.36 -14.78 -1.58
N LYS A 121 23.92 -14.10 -2.66
CA LYS A 121 22.70 -13.30 -2.64
C LYS A 121 21.47 -14.21 -2.56
N VAL A 122 20.62 -14.02 -1.57
CA VAL A 122 19.37 -14.76 -1.39
C VAL A 122 18.20 -13.88 -1.83
N TYR A 123 17.37 -14.41 -2.70
CA TYR A 123 16.18 -13.73 -3.22
C TYR A 123 14.93 -14.52 -2.84
N ALA A 124 13.89 -13.81 -2.44
CA ALA A 124 12.54 -14.36 -2.37
C ALA A 124 11.78 -13.93 -3.63
N PHE A 125 11.18 -14.89 -4.31
CA PHE A 125 10.34 -14.67 -5.47
C PHE A 125 8.89 -14.92 -5.09
N ASP A 126 8.04 -13.93 -5.26
CA ASP A 126 6.61 -14.04 -5.01
C ASP A 126 5.82 -13.63 -6.26
N SER A 127 4.65 -14.21 -6.43
CA SER A 127 3.75 -13.85 -7.51
C SER A 127 2.33 -13.66 -7.00
N THR A 128 1.80 -12.47 -7.22
CA THR A 128 0.43 -12.10 -6.86
C THR A 128 -0.40 -11.93 -8.13
N THR A 129 -1.60 -12.53 -8.17
CA THR A 129 -2.54 -12.32 -9.27
C THR A 129 -3.60 -11.30 -8.84
N ILE A 130 -3.78 -10.27 -9.66
CA ILE A 130 -4.82 -9.26 -9.47
C ILE A 130 -5.92 -9.55 -10.49
N ASP A 131 -7.11 -9.89 -10.04
CA ASP A 131 -8.27 -10.11 -10.89
C ASP A 131 -8.77 -8.77 -11.45
N LEU A 132 -8.99 -8.70 -12.76
CA LEU A 132 -9.47 -7.53 -13.48
C LEU A 132 -10.81 -7.83 -14.15
N CYS A 133 -11.65 -6.80 -14.25
CA CYS A 133 -12.90 -6.89 -14.97
C CYS A 133 -12.64 -6.85 -16.50
N LEU A 134 -12.92 -7.94 -17.21
CA LEU A 134 -12.69 -8.05 -18.66
C LEU A 134 -13.43 -6.99 -19.48
N SER A 135 -14.61 -6.54 -19.03
CA SER A 135 -15.36 -5.49 -19.73
C SER A 135 -14.68 -4.11 -19.72
N VAL A 136 -13.68 -3.92 -18.86
CA VAL A 136 -12.89 -2.69 -18.76
C VAL A 136 -11.47 -2.90 -19.25
N PHE A 137 -10.93 -4.11 -19.10
CA PHE A 137 -9.55 -4.48 -19.41
C PHE A 137 -9.50 -5.68 -20.36
N GLU A 138 -10.02 -5.54 -21.56
CA GLU A 138 -10.10 -6.60 -22.59
C GLU A 138 -8.74 -7.22 -22.92
N TRP A 139 -7.66 -6.43 -22.82
CA TRP A 139 -6.28 -6.87 -23.05
C TRP A 139 -5.72 -7.79 -21.96
N ALA A 140 -6.34 -7.81 -20.76
CA ALA A 140 -5.86 -8.59 -19.62
C ALA A 140 -6.50 -9.97 -19.54
N LEU A 141 -6.61 -10.68 -20.65
CA LEU A 141 -7.22 -12.01 -20.71
C LEU A 141 -6.31 -13.04 -20.01
N PHE A 142 -6.71 -13.49 -18.83
CA PHE A 142 -5.93 -14.46 -18.04
C PHE A 142 -6.46 -15.91 -18.19
N ARG A 143 -7.78 -16.08 -18.35
CA ARG A 143 -8.48 -17.35 -18.61
C ARG A 143 -9.70 -17.08 -19.47
N LYS A 144 -10.30 -18.12 -20.11
CA LYS A 144 -11.45 -18.00 -21.03
C LYS A 144 -12.60 -17.08 -20.59
N LYS A 145 -12.73 -16.75 -19.28
CA LYS A 145 -13.78 -15.86 -18.75
C LYS A 145 -13.30 -14.93 -17.63
N LYS A 146 -11.99 -14.82 -17.37
CA LYS A 146 -11.44 -13.97 -16.30
C LYS A 146 -10.29 -13.13 -16.83
N GLY A 147 -10.30 -11.85 -16.50
CA GLY A 147 -9.16 -10.96 -16.67
C GLY A 147 -8.29 -10.95 -15.42
N GLY A 148 -6.98 -10.88 -15.62
CA GLY A 148 -6.06 -10.76 -14.50
C GLY A 148 -4.68 -10.32 -14.96
N VAL A 149 -3.96 -9.69 -14.05
CA VAL A 149 -2.54 -9.36 -14.19
C VAL A 149 -1.77 -10.10 -13.12
N LYS A 150 -0.71 -10.76 -13.52
CA LYS A 150 0.20 -11.43 -12.59
C LYS A 150 1.39 -10.52 -12.33
N ILE A 151 1.60 -10.17 -11.08
CA ILE A 151 2.73 -9.38 -10.63
C ILE A 151 3.76 -10.33 -10.03
N HIS A 152 4.96 -10.34 -10.59
CA HIS A 152 6.09 -11.06 -10.02
C HIS A 152 6.96 -10.09 -9.25
N THR A 153 7.18 -10.37 -7.99
CA THR A 153 8.01 -9.56 -7.10
C THR A 153 9.26 -10.34 -6.71
N LEU A 154 10.41 -9.80 -7.04
CA LEU A 154 11.70 -10.32 -6.59
C LEU A 154 12.21 -9.46 -5.44
N LEU A 155 12.27 -10.03 -4.24
CA LEU A 155 12.80 -9.37 -3.05
C LEU A 155 14.18 -9.94 -2.73
N SER A 156 15.19 -9.09 -2.72
CA SER A 156 16.47 -9.50 -2.15
C SER A 156 16.38 -9.54 -0.63
N LEU A 157 16.75 -10.65 -0.03
CA LEU A 157 16.80 -10.77 1.42
C LEU A 157 18.04 -10.11 2.03
N ILE A 158 19.03 -9.76 1.21
CA ILE A 158 20.31 -9.15 1.64
C ILE A 158 20.45 -7.71 1.15
N HIS A 159 19.97 -7.40 -0.07
CA HIS A 159 19.93 -6.07 -0.65
C HIS A 159 18.57 -5.82 -1.27
N ILE A 160 18.05 -4.57 -1.17
CA ILE A 160 16.87 -4.19 -1.94
C ILE A 160 17.30 -4.19 -3.41
N SER A 161 16.79 -5.15 -4.15
CA SER A 161 16.86 -5.11 -5.60
C SER A 161 15.62 -4.38 -6.13
N GLU A 162 15.78 -3.74 -7.26
CA GLU A 162 14.76 -3.04 -8.00
C GLU A 162 13.49 -3.88 -8.19
N PRO A 163 12.30 -3.27 -8.20
CA PRO A 163 11.08 -3.99 -8.54
C PRO A 163 11.22 -4.51 -9.97
N THR A 164 11.26 -5.82 -10.08
CA THR A 164 11.32 -6.48 -11.36
C THR A 164 9.94 -6.52 -12.00
N ARG A 165 9.87 -5.92 -13.16
CA ARG A 165 9.01 -6.16 -14.31
C ARG A 165 7.57 -6.62 -14.05
N LEU A 166 6.62 -5.79 -14.41
CA LEU A 166 5.25 -6.17 -14.71
C LEU A 166 5.25 -7.03 -15.99
N ASP A 167 5.14 -8.32 -15.86
CA ASP A 167 4.86 -9.20 -16.98
C ASP A 167 3.34 -9.30 -17.15
N VAL A 168 2.84 -8.70 -18.20
CA VAL A 168 1.48 -8.93 -18.68
C VAL A 168 1.50 -10.27 -19.40
N ILE A 169 0.83 -11.27 -18.84
CA ILE A 169 0.64 -12.55 -19.51
C ILE A 169 -0.60 -12.41 -20.38
N SER A 170 -0.39 -12.27 -21.67
CA SER A 170 -1.42 -12.44 -22.72
C SER A 170 -1.68 -13.92 -23.00
#